data_ac5d79c5835e0a374699dac362fc897e
#
_entry.id   ac5d79c5835e0a374699dac362fc897e
#
_cell.length_a   1.000
_cell.length_b   1.000
_cell.length_c   1.000
_cell.angle_alpha   90.00
_cell.angle_beta   90.00
_cell.angle_gamma   90.00
#
_symmetry.space_group_name_H-M   'P 1'
#
loop_
_entity.id
_entity.type
_entity.pdbx_description
1 polymer ?
#
loop_
_entity_poly.entity_id
_entity_poly.type
_entity_poly.pdbx_seq_one_letter_code
_entity_poly.pdbx_strand_id
1 'polypeptide(L)'
;MAKKDIILSCSDCAALACRAKNESRYPAFCLTEHVDNDQLAKVMKIYENNQEMGDISRVSAGIEGEFYGRLTRVEETIKFIQRMGYQYIGIASCVGLM
;
A
#
# COMPACT_ATOMS: atom_id res chain seq x y z
N MET A 1 -5.63 -15.18 -36.12
CA MET A 1 -6.32 -14.96 -34.85
C MET A 1 -5.83 -13.66 -34.25
N ALA A 2 -6.73 -12.71 -34.00
CA ALA A 2 -6.37 -11.51 -33.25
C ALA A 2 -5.98 -11.92 -31.83
N LYS A 3 -4.78 -11.48 -31.37
CA LYS A 3 -4.43 -11.61 -29.96
C LYS A 3 -5.47 -10.85 -29.14
N LYS A 4 -6.19 -11.55 -28.32
CA LYS A 4 -7.11 -10.92 -27.38
C LYS A 4 -6.25 -10.13 -26.39
N ASP A 5 -6.41 -8.82 -26.35
CA ASP A 5 -5.69 -8.00 -25.39
C ASP A 5 -6.05 -8.46 -23.98
N ILE A 6 -5.03 -8.76 -23.18
CA ILE A 6 -5.22 -9.17 -21.79
C ILE A 6 -5.50 -7.92 -20.96
N ILE A 7 -6.65 -7.89 -20.30
CA ILE A 7 -6.99 -6.82 -19.37
C ILE A 7 -6.32 -7.14 -18.02
N LEU A 8 -5.42 -6.27 -17.59
CA LEU A 8 -4.74 -6.42 -16.30
C LEU A 8 -5.71 -6.10 -15.16
N SER A 9 -5.81 -6.99 -14.18
CA SER A 9 -6.75 -6.84 -13.08
C SER A 9 -6.28 -7.58 -11.83
N CYS A 10 -6.30 -6.91 -10.69
CA CYS A 10 -6.13 -7.54 -9.38
C CYS A 10 -7.44 -8.10 -8.83
N SER A 11 -8.59 -7.50 -9.20
CA SER A 11 -9.89 -7.93 -8.70
C SER A 11 -10.31 -9.32 -9.19
N ASP A 12 -9.78 -9.75 -10.31
CA ASP A 12 -10.04 -11.09 -10.87
C ASP A 12 -9.00 -12.14 -10.42
N CYS A 13 -8.04 -11.74 -9.60
CA CYS A 13 -6.95 -12.60 -9.16
C CYS A 13 -7.30 -13.33 -7.87
N ALA A 14 -7.32 -14.67 -7.92
CA ALA A 14 -7.48 -15.54 -6.75
C ALA A 14 -6.14 -16.14 -6.28
N ALA A 15 -5.06 -15.94 -7.01
CA ALA A 15 -3.78 -16.58 -6.72
C ALA A 15 -3.07 -15.99 -5.49
N LEU A 16 -3.19 -14.66 -5.26
CA LEU A 16 -2.53 -13.92 -4.19
C LEU A 16 -1.01 -14.19 -4.08
N ALA A 17 -0.40 -14.56 -5.21
CA ALA A 17 1.00 -14.97 -5.25
C ALA A 17 1.98 -13.83 -4.96
N CYS A 18 1.58 -12.58 -5.19
CA CYS A 18 2.36 -11.40 -4.84
C CYS A 18 2.57 -11.26 -3.33
N ARG A 19 1.59 -11.63 -2.51
CA ARG A 19 1.72 -11.67 -1.05
C ARG A 19 2.79 -12.65 -0.60
N ALA A 20 2.85 -13.80 -1.27
CA ALA A 20 3.86 -14.84 -1.02
C ALA A 20 5.18 -14.59 -1.74
N LYS A 21 5.27 -13.54 -2.57
CA LYS A 21 6.42 -13.24 -3.45
C LYS A 21 6.80 -14.43 -4.34
N ASN A 22 5.81 -15.20 -4.78
CA ASN A 22 6.00 -16.36 -5.62
C ASN A 22 5.70 -16.02 -7.08
N GLU A 23 6.71 -15.53 -7.78
CA GLU A 23 6.60 -15.07 -9.17
C GLU A 23 6.12 -16.16 -10.14
N SER A 24 6.44 -17.44 -9.86
CA SER A 24 6.04 -18.56 -10.71
C SER A 24 4.52 -18.78 -10.76
N ARG A 25 3.78 -18.22 -9.81
CA ARG A 25 2.32 -18.33 -9.69
C ARG A 25 1.57 -17.08 -10.11
N TYR A 26 2.24 -16.07 -10.61
CA TYR A 26 1.58 -14.85 -11.07
C TYR A 26 0.74 -15.17 -12.31
N PRO A 27 -0.55 -14.78 -12.33
CA PRO A 27 -1.38 -14.95 -13.53
C PRO A 27 -0.91 -14.04 -14.66
N ALA A 28 -1.21 -14.41 -15.89
CA ALA A 28 -0.83 -13.63 -17.06
C ALA A 28 -1.37 -12.18 -17.05
N PHE A 29 -2.47 -11.94 -16.35
CA PHE A 29 -3.10 -10.62 -16.19
C PHE A 29 -2.62 -9.88 -14.93
N CYS A 30 -1.53 -10.29 -14.30
CA CYS A 30 -1.00 -9.70 -13.07
C CYS A 30 -0.45 -8.30 -13.31
N LEU A 31 -0.96 -7.30 -12.59
CA LEU A 31 -0.44 -5.93 -12.65
C LEU A 31 1.00 -5.83 -12.16
N THR A 32 1.39 -6.62 -11.18
CA THR A 32 2.75 -6.61 -10.63
C THR A 32 3.79 -7.03 -11.66
N GLU A 33 3.48 -8.00 -12.51
CA GLU A 33 4.39 -8.43 -13.59
C GLU A 33 4.48 -7.42 -14.75
N HIS A 34 3.48 -6.56 -14.89
CA HIS A 34 3.40 -5.59 -15.99
C HIS A 34 3.71 -4.17 -15.56
N VAL A 35 4.31 -4.00 -14.38
CA VAL A 35 4.73 -2.69 -13.87
C VAL A 35 5.80 -2.10 -14.79
N ASP A 36 5.61 -0.85 -15.17
CA ASP A 36 6.65 -0.06 -15.84
C ASP A 36 7.74 0.28 -14.82
N ASN A 37 8.90 -0.33 -14.96
CA ASN A 37 10.02 -0.15 -14.04
C ASN A 37 10.55 1.29 -14.02
N ASP A 38 10.46 2.02 -15.12
CA ASP A 38 10.86 3.43 -15.16
C ASP A 38 9.93 4.31 -14.34
N GLN A 39 8.62 4.06 -14.42
CA GLN A 39 7.63 4.74 -13.58
C GLN A 39 7.80 4.37 -12.11
N LEU A 40 8.03 3.10 -11.80
CA LEU A 40 8.29 2.66 -10.45
C LEU A 40 9.52 3.34 -9.86
N ALA A 41 10.62 3.43 -10.61
CA ALA A 41 11.83 4.12 -10.18
C ALA A 41 11.59 5.61 -9.90
N LYS A 42 10.78 6.28 -10.72
CA LYS A 42 10.41 7.68 -10.50
C LYS A 42 9.59 7.85 -9.22
N VAL A 43 8.64 6.98 -8.98
CA VAL A 43 7.82 7.00 -7.75
C VAL A 43 8.69 6.74 -6.51
N MET A 44 9.58 5.77 -6.58
CA MET A 44 10.50 5.47 -5.46
C MET A 44 11.39 6.67 -5.13
N LYS A 45 11.88 7.39 -6.13
CA LYS A 45 12.66 8.61 -5.91
C LYS A 45 11.88 9.71 -5.19
N ILE A 46 10.57 9.82 -5.41
CA ILE A 46 9.73 10.77 -4.69
C ILE A 46 9.75 10.47 -3.18
N TYR A 47 9.59 9.20 -2.80
CA TYR A 47 9.66 8.79 -1.40
C TYR A 47 11.05 8.95 -0.79
N GLU A 48 12.10 8.70 -1.56
CA GLU A 48 13.49 8.85 -1.10
C GLU A 48 13.87 10.33 -0.89
N ASN A 49 13.42 11.22 -1.77
CA ASN A 49 13.82 12.62 -1.77
C ASN A 49 12.89 13.51 -0.93
N ASN A 50 11.69 13.06 -0.61
CA ASN A 50 10.76 13.76 0.27
C ASN A 50 10.74 13.09 1.63
N GLN A 51 11.40 13.69 2.61
CA GLN A 51 11.54 13.11 3.94
C GLN A 51 10.19 12.87 4.62
N GLU A 52 9.27 13.82 4.50
CA GLU A 52 7.95 13.69 5.11
C GLU A 52 7.16 12.50 4.53
N MET A 53 7.11 12.40 3.21
CA MET A 53 6.45 11.26 2.56
C MET A 53 7.11 9.93 2.89
N GLY A 54 8.44 9.90 2.90
CA GLY A 54 9.21 8.71 3.27
C GLY A 54 8.96 8.29 4.70
N ASP A 55 8.92 9.23 5.63
CA ASP A 55 8.66 8.97 7.04
C ASP A 55 7.23 8.48 7.28
N ILE A 56 6.24 9.13 6.68
CA ILE A 56 4.84 8.68 6.75
C ILE A 56 4.71 7.23 6.26
N SER A 57 5.28 6.94 5.12
CA SER A 57 5.22 5.60 4.53
C SER A 57 5.90 4.55 5.41
N ARG A 58 7.09 4.85 5.91
CA ARG A 58 7.87 3.93 6.75
C ARG A 58 7.22 3.69 8.10
N VAL A 59 6.78 4.73 8.77
CA VAL A 59 6.15 4.63 10.09
C VAL A 59 4.82 3.90 10.00
N SER A 60 3.98 4.22 9.02
CA SER A 60 2.70 3.53 8.84
C SER A 60 2.87 2.05 8.50
N ALA A 61 3.79 1.70 7.62
CA ALA A 61 4.10 0.30 7.32
C ALA A 61 4.66 -0.45 8.52
N GLY A 62 5.51 0.21 9.31
CA GLY A 62 6.06 -0.35 10.54
C GLY A 62 4.99 -0.67 11.58
N ILE A 63 4.02 0.20 11.76
CA ILE A 63 2.90 -0.02 12.69
C ILE A 63 2.02 -1.16 12.22
N GLU A 64 1.68 -1.20 10.93
CA GLU A 64 0.90 -2.30 10.36
C GLU A 64 1.61 -3.65 10.56
N GLY A 65 2.93 -3.70 10.37
CA GLY A 65 3.70 -4.94 10.54
C GLY A 65 3.85 -5.38 12.00
N GLU A 66 4.06 -4.43 12.91
CA GLU A 66 4.29 -4.71 14.33
C GLU A 66 3.01 -5.10 15.08
N PHE A 67 1.90 -4.41 14.78
CA PHE A 67 0.65 -4.55 15.52
C PHE A 67 -0.46 -5.26 14.77
N TYR A 68 -0.15 -5.87 13.63
CA TYR A 68 -1.14 -6.58 12.83
C TYR A 68 -1.92 -7.61 13.65
N GLY A 69 -3.24 -7.47 13.66
CA GLY A 69 -4.12 -8.34 14.43
C GLY A 69 -4.10 -8.13 15.95
N ARG A 70 -3.34 -7.14 16.46
CA ARG A 70 -3.24 -6.84 17.89
C ARG A 70 -3.97 -5.56 18.29
N LEU A 71 -3.89 -4.54 17.44
CA LEU A 71 -4.53 -3.26 17.68
C LEU A 71 -5.69 -3.05 16.73
N THR A 72 -6.67 -2.27 17.17
CA THR A 72 -7.72 -1.74 16.30
C THR A 72 -7.13 -0.69 15.36
N ARG A 73 -7.85 -0.36 14.30
CA ARG A 73 -7.42 0.66 13.35
C ARG A 73 -7.30 2.05 14.01
N VAL A 74 -8.15 2.35 14.98
CA VAL A 74 -8.06 3.60 15.78
C VAL A 74 -6.79 3.61 16.62
N GLU A 75 -6.49 2.51 17.30
CA GLU A 75 -5.27 2.39 18.11
C GLU A 75 -4.00 2.48 17.25
N GLU A 76 -3.98 1.86 16.07
CA GLU A 76 -2.89 1.99 15.11
C GLU A 76 -2.69 3.44 14.65
N THR A 77 -3.78 4.16 14.41
CA THR A 77 -3.74 5.58 14.04
C THR A 77 -3.14 6.43 15.16
N ILE A 78 -3.52 6.16 16.41
CA ILE A 78 -2.94 6.84 17.59
C ILE A 78 -1.44 6.57 17.68
N LYS A 79 -1.02 5.32 17.48
CA LYS A 79 0.41 4.95 17.45
C LYS A 79 1.17 5.70 16.35
N PHE A 80 0.58 5.81 15.18
CA PHE A 80 1.15 6.56 14.07
C PHE A 80 1.35 8.04 14.43
N ILE A 81 0.33 8.68 14.98
CA ILE A 81 0.38 10.09 15.41
C ILE A 81 1.51 10.29 16.45
N GLN A 82 1.60 9.40 17.42
CA GLN A 82 2.63 9.44 18.46
C GLN A 82 4.04 9.29 17.87
N ARG A 83 4.25 8.32 16.98
CA ARG A 83 5.57 8.06 16.36
C ARG A 83 6.00 9.17 15.42
N MET A 84 5.05 9.81 14.75
CA MET A 84 5.34 10.97 13.89
C MET A 84 5.56 12.26 14.69
N GLY A 85 5.22 12.27 15.98
CA GLY A 85 5.36 13.46 16.82
C GLY A 85 4.33 14.56 16.54
N TYR A 86 3.23 14.21 15.89
CA TYR A 86 2.16 15.19 15.60
C TYR A 86 1.41 15.59 16.86
N GLN A 87 1.22 16.89 17.03
CA GLN A 87 0.49 17.45 18.18
C GLN A 87 -0.96 17.79 17.84
N TYR A 88 -1.26 18.01 16.58
CA TYR A 88 -2.58 18.39 16.09
C TYR A 88 -3.03 17.45 14.98
N ILE A 89 -4.26 16.98 15.08
CA ILE A 89 -4.90 16.16 14.06
C ILE A 89 -6.27 16.73 13.71
N GLY A 90 -6.67 16.59 12.47
CA GLY A 90 -8.02 16.88 12.02
C GLY A 90 -8.80 15.60 11.82
N ILE A 91 -10.07 15.60 12.21
CA ILE A 91 -10.99 14.49 11.98
C ILE A 91 -12.13 14.99 11.11
N ALA A 92 -12.26 14.40 9.92
CA ALA A 92 -13.38 14.65 9.04
C ALA A 92 -14.34 13.46 9.08
N SER A 93 -15.59 13.71 9.38
CA SER A 93 -16.64 12.69 9.41
C SER A 93 -17.92 13.20 8.79
N CYS A 94 -18.76 12.29 8.33
CA CYS A 94 -20.11 12.60 7.87
C CYS A 94 -21.15 12.17 8.90
N VAL A 95 -22.40 12.65 8.74
CA VAL A 95 -23.51 12.31 9.64
C VAL A 95 -23.72 10.80 9.77
N GLY A 96 -23.47 10.04 8.70
CA GLY A 96 -23.59 8.57 8.73
C GLY A 96 -22.52 7.85 9.56
N LEU A 97 -21.49 8.56 10.01
CA LEU A 97 -20.39 8.00 10.82
C LEU A 97 -20.45 8.48 12.29
N MET A 98 -21.43 9.27 12.63
CA MET A 98 -21.60 9.81 13.99
C MET A 98 -22.49 8.91 14.84
#